data_db03278a42e5bdda5e06b8b5333ebace
#
_entry.id   db03278a42e5bdda5e06b8b5333ebace
#
_cell.length_a   1.000
_cell.length_b   1.000
_cell.length_c   1.000
_cell.angle_alpha   90.00
_cell.angle_beta   90.00
_cell.angle_gamma   90.00
#
_symmetry.space_group_name_H-M   'P 1'
#
loop_
_entity.id
_entity.type
_entity.pdbx_description
1 polymer ?
#
loop_
_entity_poly.entity_id
_entity_poly.type
_entity_poly.pdbx_seq_one_letter_code
_entity_poly.pdbx_strand_id
1 'polypeptide(L)'
;MNLIFGLEGVISHDKKPLANVVEFMQWLSENKHHITIWTTKSNTLENKMDTESWLKVEQISYDRLIFDKPNDPIFVDETPPNSKYYAHYGDNSI
;
A
#
# COMPACT_ATOMS: atom_id res chain seq x y z
N MET A 1 12.70 -6.50 -5.14
CA MET A 1 12.64 -5.30 -4.28
C MET A 1 11.35 -5.33 -3.47
N ASN A 2 11.41 -4.87 -2.25
CA ASN A 2 10.22 -4.80 -1.40
C ASN A 2 9.66 -3.39 -1.45
N LEU A 3 8.41 -3.28 -1.90
CA LEU A 3 7.75 -2.00 -2.09
C LEU A 3 6.53 -1.90 -1.17
N ILE A 4 6.31 -0.72 -0.61
CA ILE A 4 5.17 -0.46 0.27
C ILE A 4 4.36 0.69 -0.30
N PHE A 5 3.06 0.45 -0.48
CA PHE A 5 2.15 1.45 -1.03
C PHE A 5 1.03 1.71 -0.03
N GLY A 6 0.71 2.98 0.19
CA GLY A 6 -0.49 3.32 0.92
C GLY A 6 -1.72 2.97 0.09
N LEU A 7 -2.75 2.48 0.74
CA LEU A 7 -3.98 2.17 0.01
C LEU A 7 -4.71 3.45 -0.36
N GLU A 8 -4.99 4.27 0.65
CA GLU A 8 -5.73 5.51 0.43
C GLU A 8 -4.83 6.57 -0.16
N GLY A 9 -5.22 7.10 -1.30
CA GLY A 9 -4.50 8.20 -1.94
C GLY A 9 -3.38 7.76 -2.87
N VAL A 10 -2.91 6.53 -2.78
CA VAL A 10 -1.86 6.02 -3.66
C VAL A 10 -2.40 4.98 -4.61
N ILE A 11 -3.12 4.01 -4.09
CA ILE A 11 -3.74 2.97 -4.91
C ILE A 11 -5.17 3.32 -5.25
N SER A 12 -5.88 3.94 -4.31
CA SER A 12 -7.29 4.24 -4.48
C SER A 12 -7.62 5.68 -4.11
N HIS A 13 -8.70 6.18 -4.70
CA HIS A 13 -9.31 7.45 -4.35
C HIS A 13 -10.82 7.28 -4.46
N ASP A 14 -11.54 7.59 -3.39
CA ASP A 14 -13.00 7.42 -3.32
C ASP A 14 -13.40 6.00 -3.71
N LYS A 15 -12.69 5.01 -3.16
CA LYS A 15 -12.98 3.58 -3.33
C LYS A 15 -12.82 3.10 -4.76
N LYS A 16 -12.09 3.84 -5.58
CA LYS A 16 -11.79 3.42 -6.94
C LYS A 16 -10.28 3.39 -7.15
N PRO A 17 -9.77 2.44 -7.93
CA PRO A 17 -8.34 2.44 -8.23
C PRO A 17 -7.96 3.69 -9.03
N LEU A 18 -6.78 4.20 -8.75
CA LEU A 18 -6.26 5.30 -9.53
C LEU A 18 -5.88 4.80 -10.93
N ALA A 19 -5.81 5.75 -11.87
CA ALA A 19 -5.51 5.40 -13.25
C ALA A 19 -4.20 4.62 -13.35
N ASN A 20 -4.21 3.54 -14.12
CA ASN A 20 -3.05 2.71 -14.42
C ASN A 20 -2.47 1.97 -13.22
N VAL A 21 -3.09 2.05 -12.04
CA VAL A 21 -2.53 1.39 -10.87
C VAL A 21 -2.63 -0.14 -10.99
N VAL A 22 -3.72 -0.63 -11.57
CA VAL A 22 -3.90 -2.08 -11.70
C VAL A 22 -2.79 -2.67 -12.57
N GLU A 23 -2.55 -2.06 -13.72
CA GLU A 23 -1.51 -2.52 -14.63
C GLU A 23 -0.12 -2.38 -14.02
N PHE A 24 0.12 -1.29 -13.32
CA PHE A 24 1.41 -1.06 -12.69
C PHE A 24 1.70 -2.10 -11.60
N MET A 25 0.71 -2.37 -10.76
CA MET A 25 0.88 -3.36 -9.70
C MET A 25 1.09 -4.77 -10.28
N GLN A 26 0.39 -5.08 -11.36
CA GLN A 26 0.58 -6.35 -12.02
C GLN A 26 1.98 -6.46 -12.61
N TRP A 27 2.46 -5.39 -13.23
CA TRP A 27 3.81 -5.36 -13.78
C TRP A 27 4.85 -5.58 -12.69
N LEU A 28 4.69 -4.93 -11.55
CA LEU A 28 5.60 -5.12 -10.42
C LEU A 28 5.61 -6.56 -9.95
N SER A 29 4.44 -7.16 -9.86
CA SER A 29 4.32 -8.55 -9.42
C SER A 29 4.99 -9.50 -10.41
N GLU A 30 4.79 -9.27 -11.69
CA GLU A 30 5.39 -10.11 -12.72
C GLU A 30 6.90 -9.98 -12.77
N ASN A 31 7.42 -8.85 -12.35
CA ASN A 31 8.86 -8.63 -12.28
C ASN A 31 9.43 -8.98 -10.91
N LYS A 32 8.67 -9.74 -10.14
CA LYS A 32 9.12 -10.36 -8.88
C LYS A 32 9.42 -9.34 -7.78
N HIS A 33 8.76 -8.21 -7.82
CA HIS A 33 8.80 -7.28 -6.70
C HIS A 33 7.79 -7.71 -5.64
N HIS A 34 8.18 -7.60 -4.38
CA HIS A 34 7.28 -7.90 -3.28
C HIS A 34 6.49 -6.63 -2.95
N ILE A 35 5.17 -6.75 -2.97
CA ILE A 35 4.28 -5.61 -2.81
C ILE A 35 3.55 -5.70 -1.48
N THR A 36 3.70 -4.67 -0.65
CA THR A 36 2.95 -4.53 0.58
C THR A 36 2.02 -3.33 0.45
N ILE A 37 0.75 -3.53 0.82
CA ILE A 37 -0.23 -2.45 0.84
C ILE A 37 -0.52 -2.10 2.29
N TRP A 38 -0.50 -0.81 2.61
CA TRP A 38 -0.65 -0.30 3.96
C TRP A 38 -1.87 0.61 4.02
N THR A 39 -2.81 0.28 4.90
CA THR A 39 -4.05 1.04 5.01
C THR A 39 -4.23 1.61 6.41
N THR A 40 -4.90 2.77 6.48
CA THR A 40 -5.23 3.41 7.77
C THR A 40 -6.39 2.74 8.48
N LYS A 41 -7.08 1.81 7.83
CA LYS A 41 -8.20 1.11 8.46
C LYS A 41 -7.72 0.29 9.64
N SER A 42 -8.60 0.15 10.64
CA SER A 42 -8.31 -0.66 11.81
C SER A 42 -8.22 -2.13 11.45
N ASN A 43 -7.39 -2.86 12.18
CA ASN A 43 -7.19 -4.28 11.95
C ASN A 43 -8.33 -5.08 12.58
N THR A 44 -9.48 -5.06 11.93
CA THR A 44 -10.64 -5.85 12.34
C THR A 44 -10.92 -6.88 11.27
N LEU A 45 -11.64 -7.94 11.65
CA LEU A 45 -12.01 -8.96 10.68
C LEU A 45 -12.85 -8.38 9.55
N GLU A 46 -13.78 -7.50 9.88
CA GLU A 46 -14.63 -6.87 8.87
C GLU A 46 -13.82 -6.06 7.88
N ASN A 47 -12.94 -5.20 8.37
CA ASN A 47 -12.10 -4.38 7.48
C ASN A 47 -11.18 -5.24 6.63
N LYS A 48 -10.65 -6.31 7.22
CA LYS A 48 -9.77 -7.21 6.50
C LYS A 48 -10.50 -7.87 5.35
N MET A 49 -11.69 -8.41 5.62
CA MET A 49 -12.46 -9.08 4.58
C MET A 49 -12.89 -8.10 3.48
N ASP A 50 -13.36 -6.92 3.87
CA ASP A 50 -13.80 -5.92 2.91
C ASP A 50 -12.65 -5.47 2.02
N THR A 51 -11.50 -5.21 2.61
CA THR A 51 -10.35 -4.71 1.86
C THR A 51 -9.80 -5.78 0.93
N GLU A 52 -9.67 -7.01 1.42
CA GLU A 52 -9.18 -8.10 0.59
C GLU A 52 -10.13 -8.37 -0.58
N SER A 53 -11.44 -8.31 -0.33
CA SER A 53 -12.43 -8.50 -1.39
C SER A 53 -12.32 -7.41 -2.43
N TRP A 54 -12.15 -6.17 -1.99
CA TRP A 54 -12.04 -5.04 -2.91
C TRP A 54 -10.79 -5.18 -3.79
N LEU A 55 -9.66 -5.52 -3.19
CA LEU A 55 -8.42 -5.70 -3.93
C LEU A 55 -8.55 -6.82 -4.97
N LYS A 56 -9.24 -7.88 -4.61
CA LYS A 56 -9.45 -8.99 -5.52
C LYS A 56 -10.37 -8.60 -6.67
N VAL A 57 -11.47 -7.92 -6.39
CA VAL A 57 -12.41 -7.50 -7.41
C VAL A 57 -11.76 -6.54 -8.40
N GLU A 58 -10.93 -5.62 -7.89
CA GLU A 58 -10.24 -4.65 -8.74
C GLU A 58 -8.99 -5.22 -9.38
N GLN A 59 -8.68 -6.48 -9.09
CA GLN A 59 -7.54 -7.20 -9.68
C GLN A 59 -6.19 -6.54 -9.38
N ILE A 60 -6.04 -6.04 -8.17
CA ILE A 60 -4.80 -5.42 -7.74
C ILE A 60 -3.88 -6.49 -7.17
N SER A 61 -2.68 -6.61 -7.74
CA SER A 61 -1.69 -7.58 -7.29
C SER A 61 -0.99 -7.07 -6.05
N TYR A 62 -0.85 -7.93 -5.04
CA TYR A 62 -0.11 -7.60 -3.83
C TYR A 62 0.27 -8.89 -3.11
N ASP A 63 1.27 -8.79 -2.23
CA ASP A 63 1.74 -9.93 -1.46
C ASP A 63 1.34 -9.82 0.00
N ARG A 64 1.20 -8.60 0.51
CA ARG A 64 0.95 -8.40 1.93
C ARG A 64 0.09 -7.17 2.14
N LEU A 65 -0.81 -7.26 3.14
CA LEU A 65 -1.71 -6.16 3.49
C LEU A 65 -1.55 -5.88 4.98
N ILE A 66 -1.24 -4.63 5.31
CA ILE A 66 -1.01 -4.21 6.70
C ILE A 66 -2.02 -3.13 7.06
N PHE A 67 -2.59 -3.25 8.26
CA PHE A 67 -3.59 -2.30 8.77
C PHE A 67 -3.00 -1.36 9.81
N ASP A 68 -3.80 -0.42 10.26
CA ASP A 68 -3.45 0.54 11.32
C ASP A 68 -2.29 1.45 10.95
N LYS A 69 -2.24 1.85 9.68
CA LYS A 69 -1.24 2.83 9.25
C LYS A 69 -1.48 4.16 9.99
N PRO A 70 -0.44 4.74 10.58
CA PRO A 70 -0.58 6.07 11.20
C PRO A 70 -0.93 7.13 10.17
N ASN A 71 -1.77 8.08 10.58
CA ASN A 71 -2.13 9.20 9.71
C ASN A 71 -1.14 10.34 9.79
N ASP A 72 -0.29 10.34 10.81
CA ASP A 72 0.63 11.44 11.07
C ASP A 72 1.90 11.28 10.23
N PRO A 73 2.14 12.18 9.27
CA PRO A 73 3.32 12.07 8.43
C PRO A 73 4.63 12.23 9.19
N ILE A 74 4.61 12.85 10.36
CA ILE A 74 5.83 13.02 11.15
C ILE A 74 6.42 11.68 11.55
N PHE A 75 5.57 10.68 11.67
CA PHE A 75 6.00 9.32 11.99
C PHE A 75 7.16 8.87 11.08
N VAL A 76 7.11 9.26 9.83
CA VAL A 76 8.12 8.83 8.87
C VAL A 76 9.49 9.32 9.23
N ASP A 77 9.58 10.51 9.80
CA ASP A 77 10.86 11.14 10.11
C ASP A 77 11.54 10.53 11.33
N GLU A 78 10.83 9.73 12.07
CA GLU A 78 11.29 9.26 13.37
C GLU A 78 12.01 7.93 13.33
N THR A 79 12.09 7.27 12.19
CA THR A 79 12.58 5.90 12.15
C THR A 79 13.64 5.66 11.08
N PRO A 80 14.76 6.35 11.14
CA PRO A 80 15.81 6.17 10.14
C PRO A 80 16.31 4.73 9.98
N PRO A 81 16.43 3.94 11.05
CA PRO A 81 16.95 2.58 10.86
C PRO A 81 16.08 1.70 9.99
N ASN A 82 14.80 2.02 9.91
CA ASN A 82 13.88 1.28 9.06
C ASN A 82 13.51 2.11 7.85
N SER A 83 14.49 2.70 7.27
CA SER A 83 14.30 3.70 6.22
C SER A 83 13.59 3.16 4.99
N LYS A 84 13.44 1.87 4.85
CA LYS A 84 12.67 1.34 3.73
C LYS A 84 11.25 1.89 3.70
N TYR A 85 10.72 2.26 4.85
CA TYR A 85 9.39 2.89 4.87
C TYR A 85 9.45 4.30 4.30
N TYR A 86 10.52 4.99 4.58
CA TYR A 86 10.70 6.35 4.06
C TYR A 86 10.82 6.35 2.55
N ALA A 87 11.52 5.37 2.03
CA ALA A 87 11.72 5.29 0.59
C ALA A 87 10.40 5.21 -0.16
N HIS A 88 9.36 4.77 0.51
CA HIS A 88 8.07 4.58 -0.13
C HIS A 88 7.13 5.76 0.07
N TYR A 89 7.52 6.69 0.89
CA TYR A 89 6.73 7.88 1.07
C TYR A 89 7.28 9.03 0.28
N GLY A 90 8.49 9.04 0.22
CA GLY A 90 9.06 10.10 -0.42
C GLY A 90 9.67 9.81 -1.70
N ASP A 91 9.69 9.27 -1.45
CA ASP A 91 10.28 9.44 -1.91
C ASP A 91 10.59 9.63 -2.64
N ASN A 92 10.71 9.25 -2.64
CA ASN A 92 10.87 9.28 -2.79
C ASN A 92 11.25 9.80 -2.85
N SER A 93 11.37 9.76 -2.58
CA SER A 93 11.69 10.11 -2.24
C SER A 93 12.15 10.33 -2.01
N ILE A 94 12.34 10.16 -1.86
CA ILE A 94 12.76 10.15 -1.48
C ILE A 94 13.00 10.09 -1.76
#